data_77819e1da5a78d42bd611b780fcd6e69
#
_entry.id   77819e1da5a78d42bd611b780fcd6e69
#
_cell.length_a   1.000
_cell.length_b   1.000
_cell.length_c   1.000
_cell.angle_alpha   90.00
_cell.angle_beta   90.00
_cell.angle_gamma   90.00
#
_symmetry.space_group_name_H-M   'P 1'
#
loop_
_entity.id
_entity.type
_entity.pdbx_description
1 polymer ?
#
loop_
_entity_poly.entity_id
_entity_poly.type
_entity_poly.pdbx_seq_one_letter_code
_entity_poly.pdbx_strand_id
1 'polypeptide(L)'
;MVIKSIKTKIVSVPFSDPPKTGFLTLEKIDLLIVQVETDDGVTGTGYLHPLAGGLKTLEMCINEMLKPLLIGEKINNIEFLWNKMWKATFIQGRMGITLMAMSALDIALWDCYGRTLNLPL
;
A
#
# COMPACT_ATOMS: atom_id res chain seq x y z
N MET A 1 16.50 6.52 9.86
CA MET A 1 15.15 6.19 9.36
C MET A 1 15.25 5.69 7.92
N VAL A 2 15.58 4.43 7.79
CA VAL A 2 15.73 3.74 6.53
C VAL A 2 14.68 2.64 6.49
N ILE A 3 14.04 2.41 5.36
CA ILE A 3 13.03 1.37 5.17
C ILE A 3 13.70 0.00 5.28
N LYS A 4 13.40 -0.72 6.35
CA LYS A 4 13.97 -2.03 6.68
C LYS A 4 13.13 -3.17 6.12
N SER A 5 11.82 -3.07 6.27
CA SER A 5 10.91 -4.11 5.79
C SER A 5 9.59 -3.55 5.27
N ILE A 6 9.03 -4.25 4.31
CA ILE A 6 7.67 -4.03 3.81
C ILE A 6 6.95 -5.38 3.86
N LYS A 7 5.80 -5.41 4.52
CA LYS A 7 4.97 -6.61 4.69
C LYS A 7 3.57 -6.35 4.15
N THR A 8 2.97 -7.36 3.59
CA THR A 8 1.60 -7.32 3.06
C THR A 8 0.73 -8.35 3.76
N LYS A 9 -0.55 -8.06 3.94
CA LYS A 9 -1.54 -8.97 4.51
C LYS A 9 -2.90 -8.74 3.88
N ILE A 10 -3.50 -9.80 3.37
CA ILE A 10 -4.88 -9.78 2.89
C ILE A 10 -5.79 -10.12 4.08
N VAL A 11 -6.80 -9.29 4.31
CA VAL A 11 -7.82 -9.50 5.33
C VAL A 11 -9.21 -9.36 4.73
N SER A 12 -10.17 -10.11 5.28
CA SER A 12 -11.56 -10.10 4.87
C SER A 12 -12.42 -9.77 6.09
N VAL A 13 -13.20 -8.71 5.99
CA VAL A 13 -14.07 -8.23 7.09
C VAL A 13 -15.52 -8.32 6.64
N PRO A 14 -16.34 -9.17 7.27
CA PRO A 14 -17.76 -9.26 6.96
C PRO A 14 -18.51 -8.00 7.46
N PHE A 15 -19.51 -7.58 6.71
CA PHE A 15 -20.43 -6.56 7.16
C PHE A 15 -21.54 -7.18 8.02
N SER A 16 -21.87 -6.54 9.14
CA SER A 16 -23.04 -6.89 9.96
C SER A 16 -24.35 -6.47 9.26
N ASP A 17 -24.30 -5.38 8.49
CA ASP A 17 -25.40 -4.88 7.66
C ASP A 17 -24.82 -4.61 6.25
N PRO A 18 -24.95 -5.59 5.33
CA PRO A 18 -24.32 -5.49 4.02
C PRO A 18 -24.86 -4.33 3.19
N PRO A 19 -24.02 -3.38 2.76
CA PRO A 19 -24.45 -2.32 1.87
C PRO A 19 -24.88 -2.86 0.51
N LYS A 20 -25.98 -2.32 -0.01
CA LYS A 20 -26.55 -2.68 -1.31
C LYS A 20 -26.39 -1.54 -2.28
N THR A 21 -25.89 -1.85 -3.46
CA THR A 21 -25.96 -0.98 -4.63
C THR A 21 -27.05 -1.48 -5.56
N GLY A 22 -27.36 -0.73 -6.63
CA GLY A 22 -28.43 -1.13 -7.58
C GLY A 22 -28.21 -2.49 -8.26
N PHE A 23 -26.98 -3.05 -8.22
CA PHE A 23 -26.62 -4.31 -8.90
C PHE A 23 -25.72 -5.23 -8.07
N LEU A 24 -25.30 -4.82 -6.86
CA LEU A 24 -24.36 -5.57 -6.04
C LEU A 24 -24.71 -5.44 -4.56
N THR A 25 -24.65 -6.56 -3.83
CA THR A 25 -24.63 -6.59 -2.36
C THR A 25 -23.21 -6.94 -1.91
N LEU A 26 -22.60 -6.08 -1.09
CA LEU A 26 -21.29 -6.32 -0.52
C LEU A 26 -21.41 -7.02 0.83
N GLU A 27 -21.24 -8.33 0.85
CA GLU A 27 -21.30 -9.13 2.09
C GLU A 27 -20.08 -8.95 2.98
N LYS A 28 -18.94 -8.64 2.36
CA LYS A 28 -17.66 -8.44 3.02
C LYS A 28 -16.82 -7.40 2.30
N ILE A 29 -15.86 -6.84 2.99
CA ILE A 29 -14.79 -6.03 2.42
C ILE A 29 -13.47 -6.77 2.51
N ASP A 30 -12.82 -6.96 1.38
CA ASP A 30 -11.49 -7.55 1.29
C ASP A 30 -10.47 -6.43 1.15
N LEU A 31 -9.46 -6.43 2.03
CA LEU A 31 -8.44 -5.39 2.14
C LEU A 31 -7.05 -5.98 1.94
N LEU A 32 -6.19 -5.26 1.21
CA LEU A 32 -4.75 -5.48 1.25
C LEU A 32 -4.14 -4.43 2.17
N ILE A 33 -3.60 -4.88 3.29
CA ILE A 33 -2.87 -4.06 4.25
C ILE A 33 -1.39 -4.11 3.91
N VAL A 34 -0.75 -2.94 3.92
CA VAL A 34 0.68 -2.79 3.70
C VAL A 34 1.29 -2.13 4.93
N GLN A 35 2.36 -2.71 5.45
CA GLN A 35 3.12 -2.16 6.56
C GLN A 35 4.56 -1.88 6.12
N VAL A 36 5.02 -0.66 6.37
CA VAL A 36 6.39 -0.22 6.17
C VAL A 36 7.04 -0.04 7.54
N GLU A 37 8.16 -0.70 7.77
CA GLU A 37 8.94 -0.63 9.02
C GLU A 37 10.32 -0.04 8.73
N THR A 38 10.74 0.90 9.54
CA THR A 38 12.07 1.52 9.48
C THR A 38 13.07 0.81 10.41
N ASP A 39 14.36 1.10 10.24
CA ASP A 39 15.47 0.55 11.03
C ASP A 39 15.42 0.94 12.51
N ASP A 40 14.77 2.06 12.84
CA ASP A 40 14.51 2.54 14.20
C ASP A 40 13.17 2.01 14.80
N GLY A 41 12.50 1.11 14.10
CA GLY A 41 11.33 0.36 14.60
C GLY A 41 9.99 1.06 14.44
N VAL A 42 9.95 2.21 13.77
CA VAL A 42 8.67 2.88 13.47
C VAL A 42 7.97 2.15 12.33
N THR A 43 6.67 1.91 12.50
CA THR A 43 5.84 1.22 11.50
C THR A 43 4.72 2.14 11.03
N GLY A 44 4.59 2.28 9.71
CA GLY A 44 3.45 2.92 9.06
C GLY A 44 2.57 1.89 8.36
N THR A 45 1.30 2.19 8.25
CA THR A 45 0.29 1.30 7.66
C THR A 45 -0.51 2.01 6.58
N GLY A 46 -0.59 1.37 5.42
CA GLY A 46 -1.50 1.74 4.35
C GLY A 46 -2.41 0.57 4.00
N TYR A 47 -3.46 0.85 3.26
CA TYR A 47 -4.34 -0.20 2.78
C TYR A 47 -4.98 0.19 1.45
N LEU A 48 -5.49 -0.81 0.76
CA LEU A 48 -6.37 -0.61 -0.38
C LEU A 48 -7.50 -1.64 -0.38
N HIS A 49 -8.60 -1.25 -1.01
CA HIS A 49 -9.78 -2.06 -1.23
C HIS A 49 -10.18 -2.02 -2.71
N PRO A 50 -9.80 -3.04 -3.49
CA PRO A 50 -10.25 -3.14 -4.87
C PRO A 50 -11.68 -3.66 -4.93
N LEU A 51 -12.58 -2.90 -5.52
CA LEU A 51 -13.99 -3.27 -5.64
C LEU A 51 -14.22 -4.54 -6.50
N ALA A 52 -13.31 -4.81 -7.43
CA ALA A 52 -13.44 -5.89 -8.41
C ALA A 52 -12.54 -7.12 -8.12
N GLY A 53 -11.99 -7.23 -6.92
CA GLY A 53 -11.04 -8.31 -6.58
C GLY A 53 -9.60 -8.02 -7.05
N GLY A 54 -8.77 -9.07 -7.18
CA GLY A 54 -7.39 -8.92 -7.64
C GLY A 54 -6.37 -8.63 -6.53
N LEU A 55 -6.73 -8.83 -5.25
CA LEU A 55 -5.84 -8.57 -4.11
C LEU A 55 -4.50 -9.30 -4.21
N LYS A 56 -4.50 -10.55 -4.63
CA LYS A 56 -3.25 -11.31 -4.80
C LYS A 56 -2.36 -10.74 -5.89
N THR A 57 -2.94 -10.26 -6.98
CA THR A 57 -2.18 -9.59 -8.05
C THR A 57 -1.56 -8.30 -7.56
N LEU A 58 -2.31 -7.52 -6.77
CA LEU A 58 -1.82 -6.29 -6.13
C LEU A 58 -0.71 -6.60 -5.11
N GLU A 59 -0.88 -7.64 -4.30
CA GLU A 59 0.12 -8.11 -3.35
C GLU A 59 1.42 -8.52 -4.05
N MET A 60 1.32 -9.27 -5.15
CA MET A 60 2.48 -9.64 -5.97
C MET A 60 3.16 -8.42 -6.59
N CYS A 61 2.38 -7.48 -7.12
CA CYS A 61 2.92 -6.22 -7.64
C CYS A 61 3.76 -5.47 -6.58
N ILE A 62 3.24 -5.38 -5.35
CA ILE A 62 3.99 -4.77 -4.24
C ILE A 62 5.25 -5.56 -3.93
N ASN A 63 5.15 -6.87 -3.73
CA ASN A 63 6.26 -7.68 -3.23
C ASN A 63 7.36 -7.88 -4.27
N GLU A 64 7.01 -8.08 -5.54
CA GLU A 64 7.97 -8.40 -6.60
C GLU A 64 8.54 -7.16 -7.30
N MET A 65 7.72 -6.12 -7.47
CA MET A 65 8.10 -4.96 -8.28
C MET A 65 8.45 -3.72 -7.46
N LEU A 66 7.66 -3.39 -6.43
CA LEU A 66 7.78 -2.11 -5.74
C LEU A 66 8.66 -2.20 -4.48
N LYS A 67 8.47 -3.22 -3.67
CA LYS A 67 9.24 -3.43 -2.44
C LYS A 67 10.76 -3.43 -2.66
N PRO A 68 11.33 -4.12 -3.68
CA PRO A 68 12.79 -4.09 -3.91
C PRO A 68 13.34 -2.70 -4.19
N LEU A 69 12.50 -1.78 -4.70
CA LEU A 69 12.90 -0.41 -4.98
C LEU A 69 13.01 0.46 -3.73
N LEU A 70 12.27 0.09 -2.68
CA LEU A 70 12.09 0.92 -1.49
C LEU A 70 12.95 0.48 -0.31
N ILE A 71 13.28 -0.81 -0.21
CA ILE A 71 14.15 -1.33 0.87
C ILE A 71 15.52 -0.64 0.80
N GLY A 72 15.96 -0.14 1.94
CA GLY A 72 17.23 0.59 2.08
C GLY A 72 17.14 2.10 1.77
N GLU A 73 15.98 2.58 1.31
CA GLU A 73 15.77 4.01 1.05
C GLU A 73 15.38 4.77 2.33
N LYS A 74 15.64 6.08 2.33
CA LYS A 74 15.26 6.97 3.44
C LYS A 74 13.78 7.34 3.35
N ILE A 75 13.07 7.21 4.48
CA ILE A 75 11.63 7.48 4.55
C ILE A 75 11.26 8.96 4.37
N ASN A 76 12.16 9.89 4.63
CA ASN A 76 11.88 11.31 4.61
C ASN A 76 11.80 11.95 3.21
N ASN A 77 12.02 11.19 2.15
CA ASN A 77 11.95 11.68 0.79
C ASN A 77 10.86 10.96 -0.03
N ILE A 78 9.61 11.10 0.42
CA ILE A 78 8.47 10.38 -0.14
C ILE A 78 8.24 10.70 -1.62
N GLU A 79 8.42 11.94 -2.04
CA GLU A 79 8.31 12.32 -3.45
C GLU A 79 9.33 11.59 -4.33
N PHE A 80 10.56 11.44 -3.85
CA PHE A 80 11.57 10.65 -4.55
C PHE A 80 11.17 9.17 -4.64
N LEU A 81 10.65 8.59 -3.55
CA LEU A 81 10.19 7.20 -3.50
C LEU A 81 9.02 6.97 -4.46
N TRP A 82 8.05 7.91 -4.49
CA TRP A 82 6.96 7.89 -5.46
C TRP A 82 7.49 7.92 -6.90
N ASN A 83 8.36 8.87 -7.22
CA ASN A 83 8.94 8.99 -8.54
C ASN A 83 9.74 7.76 -8.96
N LYS A 84 10.43 7.11 -8.00
CA LYS A 84 11.17 5.87 -8.24
C LYS A 84 10.24 4.73 -8.63
N MET A 85 9.15 4.53 -7.89
CA MET A 85 8.10 3.56 -8.22
C MET A 85 7.43 3.86 -9.56
N TRP A 86 7.08 5.12 -9.80
CA TRP A 86 6.44 5.59 -11.02
C TRP A 86 7.27 5.31 -12.28
N LYS A 87 8.56 5.59 -12.22
CA LYS A 87 9.48 5.33 -13.33
C LYS A 87 9.68 3.83 -13.57
N ALA A 88 9.79 3.05 -12.51
CA ALA A 88 10.02 1.61 -12.61
C ALA A 88 8.81 0.85 -13.19
N THR A 89 7.60 1.37 -13.01
CA THR A 89 6.36 0.74 -13.50
C THR A 89 5.88 1.28 -14.85
N PHE A 90 6.72 2.03 -15.55
CA PHE A 90 6.36 2.67 -16.81
C PHE A 90 5.83 1.70 -17.87
N ILE A 91 6.48 0.55 -18.05
CA ILE A 91 6.12 -0.45 -19.06
C ILE A 91 4.85 -1.22 -18.67
N GLN A 92 4.63 -1.46 -17.37
CA GLN A 92 3.46 -2.16 -16.86
C GLN A 92 2.19 -1.31 -16.90
N GLY A 93 2.33 -0.02 -17.15
CA GLY A 93 1.22 0.92 -17.24
C GLY A 93 1.08 1.80 -16.01
N ARG A 94 0.40 2.93 -16.22
CA ARG A 94 0.25 4.00 -15.23
C ARG A 94 -1.17 4.11 -14.67
N MET A 95 -1.95 3.05 -14.79
CA MET A 95 -3.32 2.96 -14.32
C MET A 95 -3.58 1.55 -13.75
N GLY A 96 -4.66 1.40 -13.04
CA GLY A 96 -5.08 0.10 -12.52
C GLY A 96 -4.15 -0.46 -11.47
N ILE A 97 -3.72 -1.71 -11.63
CA ILE A 97 -3.02 -2.50 -10.60
C ILE A 97 -1.75 -1.83 -10.08
N THR A 98 -0.91 -1.33 -10.97
CA THR A 98 0.35 -0.71 -10.56
C THR A 98 0.13 0.55 -9.74
N LEU A 99 -0.78 1.41 -10.16
CA LEU A 99 -1.10 2.65 -9.43
C LEU A 99 -1.81 2.37 -8.11
N MET A 100 -2.70 1.38 -8.06
CA MET A 100 -3.34 0.94 -6.81
C MET A 100 -2.32 0.40 -5.82
N ALA A 101 -1.37 -0.43 -6.28
CA ALA A 101 -0.29 -0.94 -5.45
C ALA A 101 0.62 0.19 -4.92
N MET A 102 0.97 1.15 -5.78
CA MET A 102 1.73 2.34 -5.38
C MET A 102 0.99 3.18 -4.34
N SER A 103 -0.33 3.36 -4.48
CA SER A 103 -1.11 4.16 -3.54
C SER A 103 -1.15 3.56 -2.14
N ALA A 104 -1.25 2.23 -2.02
CA ALA A 104 -1.19 1.56 -0.71
C ALA A 104 0.17 1.75 -0.03
N LEU A 105 1.26 1.67 -0.80
CA LEU A 105 2.60 1.95 -0.30
C LEU A 105 2.78 3.40 0.08
N ASP A 106 2.30 4.33 -0.74
CA ASP A 106 2.40 5.77 -0.48
C ASP A 106 1.72 6.16 0.83
N ILE A 107 0.52 5.65 1.09
CA ILE A 107 -0.18 5.85 2.37
C ILE A 107 0.66 5.30 3.53
N ALA A 108 1.22 4.08 3.39
CA ALA A 108 2.06 3.50 4.43
C ALA A 108 3.36 4.28 4.68
N LEU A 109 3.95 4.84 3.63
CA LEU A 109 5.14 5.69 3.73
C LEU A 109 4.83 7.00 4.45
N TRP A 110 3.73 7.67 4.09
CA TRP A 110 3.29 8.89 4.77
C TRP A 110 2.94 8.64 6.22
N ASP A 111 2.19 7.58 6.56
CA ASP A 111 1.88 7.22 7.94
C ASP A 111 3.16 6.93 8.75
N CYS A 112 4.11 6.20 8.16
CA CYS A 112 5.40 5.93 8.78
C CYS A 112 6.18 7.23 9.04
N TYR A 113 6.26 8.12 8.07
CA TYR A 113 6.97 9.38 8.19
C TYR A 113 6.29 10.32 9.22
N GLY A 114 4.96 10.44 9.18
CA GLY A 114 4.20 11.21 10.18
C GLY A 114 4.46 10.71 11.61
N ARG A 115 4.48 9.40 11.81
CA ARG A 115 4.81 8.79 13.12
C ARG A 115 6.23 9.09 13.57
N THR A 116 7.20 9.12 12.66
CA THR A 116 8.59 9.49 13.04
C THR A 116 8.70 10.94 13.51
N LEU A 117 7.83 11.82 13.02
CA LEU A 117 7.76 13.22 13.40
C LEU A 117 6.78 13.49 14.54
N ASN A 118 6.05 12.47 15.00
CA ASN A 118 4.95 12.58 15.96
C ASN A 118 3.87 13.57 15.50
N LEU A 119 3.57 13.55 14.21
CA LEU A 119 2.56 14.38 13.56
C LEU A 119 1.47 13.49 12.94
N PRO A 120 0.20 13.94 12.97
CA PRO A 120 -0.85 13.28 12.19
C PRO A 120 -0.61 13.50 10.70
N LEU A 121 -1.18 12.59 9.89
CA LEU A 121 -1.28 12.76 8.45
C LEU A 121 -2.24 13.90 8.09
#